data_339d0288d241a8494f78c2bf6efb28b5
#
_entry.id   339d0288d241a8494f78c2bf6efb28b5
#
_cell.length_a   1.000
_cell.length_b   1.000
_cell.length_c   1.000
_cell.angle_alpha   90.00
_cell.angle_beta   90.00
_cell.angle_gamma   90.00
#
_symmetry.space_group_name_H-M   'P 1'
#
loop_
_entity.id
_entity.type
_entity.pdbx_description
1 polymer ?
#
loop_
_entity_poly.entity_id
_entity_poly.type
_entity_poly.pdbx_seq_one_letter_code
_entity_poly.pdbx_strand_id
1 'polypeptide(L)'
;MPKCRHATVGDEMNKQATIADINRYKIIAIVRGVTGENLVKTAEALYEGGIRLLEITFDQTGKISATETAEMIADLCRRFAGRMRIGAGTVMTAEQVRIAFNAGAEYMISPDTSREVIEETCRLGAVSIPGALTPTEVATAYAYGADFVKLFPAGDLGLSYIKSIRAPLAHIPMLAVGGVNEKNLGEFLSAGLSGVGLGSGIVNKKLIDNGDFAALTALAKQYTEQI
;
A
#
# COMPACT_ATOMS: atom_id res chain seq x y z
N MET A 1 -4.78 29.61 8.18
CA MET A 1 -4.91 28.19 8.58
C MET A 1 -5.94 27.56 7.67
N PRO A 2 -5.63 26.52 6.86
CA PRO A 2 -6.65 25.83 6.10
C PRO A 2 -7.63 25.17 7.08
N LYS A 3 -8.92 25.33 6.85
CA LYS A 3 -9.99 24.70 7.65
C LYS A 3 -9.81 23.19 7.59
N CYS A 4 -9.77 22.51 8.73
CA CYS A 4 -9.77 21.04 8.80
C CYS A 4 -11.00 20.53 8.04
N ARG A 5 -10.77 19.87 6.91
CA ARG A 5 -11.80 19.18 6.15
C ARG A 5 -12.17 17.90 6.89
N HIS A 6 -13.44 17.68 7.16
CA HIS A 6 -13.96 16.37 7.57
C HIS A 6 -14.33 15.56 6.33
N ALA A 7 -14.26 14.23 6.43
CA ALA A 7 -14.71 13.34 5.37
C ALA A 7 -16.16 13.65 4.95
N THR A 8 -16.41 13.63 3.66
CA THR A 8 -17.74 13.78 3.07
C THR A 8 -18.33 12.41 2.79
N VAL A 9 -19.64 12.37 2.46
CA VAL A 9 -20.30 11.12 2.00
C VAL A 9 -19.59 10.54 0.78
N GLY A 10 -19.08 11.37 -0.12
CA GLY A 10 -18.31 10.96 -1.29
C GLY A 10 -16.96 10.31 -0.91
N ASP A 11 -16.27 10.86 0.07
CA ASP A 11 -15.00 10.30 0.57
C ASP A 11 -15.24 8.92 1.23
N GLU A 12 -16.32 8.75 1.99
CA GLU A 12 -16.70 7.46 2.59
C GLU A 12 -17.04 6.40 1.54
N MET A 13 -17.78 6.77 0.48
CA MET A 13 -18.10 5.86 -0.63
C MET A 13 -16.83 5.43 -1.37
N ASN A 14 -15.87 6.35 -1.60
CA ASN A 14 -14.60 6.03 -2.22
C ASN A 14 -13.76 5.12 -1.31
N LYS A 15 -13.74 5.38 0.00
CA LYS A 15 -13.06 4.53 0.99
C LYS A 15 -13.56 3.09 0.93
N GLN A 16 -14.88 2.87 0.93
CA GLN A 16 -15.46 1.53 0.86
C GLN A 16 -15.14 0.83 -0.45
N ALA A 17 -15.14 1.56 -1.58
CA ALA A 17 -14.73 1.02 -2.87
C ALA A 17 -13.23 0.62 -2.87
N THR A 18 -12.37 1.42 -2.24
CA THR A 18 -10.95 1.11 -2.11
C THR A 18 -10.71 -0.12 -1.23
N ILE A 19 -11.43 -0.27 -0.10
CA ILE A 19 -11.40 -1.47 0.74
C ILE A 19 -11.83 -2.72 -0.05
N ALA A 20 -12.91 -2.59 -0.84
CA ALA A 20 -13.38 -3.68 -1.70
C ALA A 20 -12.33 -4.09 -2.74
N ASP A 21 -11.67 -3.11 -3.37
CA ASP A 21 -10.61 -3.36 -4.36
C ASP A 21 -9.36 -3.99 -3.72
N ILE A 22 -8.97 -3.58 -2.50
CA ILE A 22 -7.87 -4.23 -1.75
C ILE A 22 -8.20 -5.70 -1.49
N ASN A 23 -9.40 -6.01 -1.02
CA ASN A 23 -9.84 -7.38 -0.78
C ASN A 23 -9.95 -8.21 -2.07
N ARG A 24 -10.31 -7.59 -3.20
CA ARG A 24 -10.46 -8.24 -4.50
C ARG A 24 -9.12 -8.54 -5.16
N TYR A 25 -8.26 -7.51 -5.29
CA TYR A 25 -7.01 -7.60 -6.05
C TYR A 25 -5.81 -8.05 -5.22
N LYS A 26 -5.88 -7.97 -3.90
CA LYS A 26 -4.98 -8.56 -2.90
C LYS A 26 -3.50 -8.14 -2.98
N ILE A 27 -3.01 -7.62 -4.09
CA ILE A 27 -1.60 -7.23 -4.28
C ILE A 27 -1.49 -5.71 -4.37
N ILE A 28 -0.74 -5.12 -3.45
CA ILE A 28 -0.29 -3.72 -3.51
C ILE A 28 1.17 -3.73 -3.97
N ALA A 29 1.46 -3.18 -5.15
CA ALA A 29 2.82 -3.02 -5.63
C ALA A 29 3.43 -1.75 -5.04
N ILE A 30 4.59 -1.89 -4.38
CA ILE A 30 5.27 -0.82 -3.65
C ILE A 30 6.39 -0.24 -4.52
N VAL A 31 6.21 0.98 -4.98
CA VAL A 31 7.19 1.71 -5.80
C VAL A 31 8.00 2.63 -4.90
N ARG A 32 9.30 2.34 -4.78
CA ARG A 32 10.25 3.10 -3.99
C ARG A 32 11.41 3.61 -4.84
N GLY A 33 11.63 4.93 -4.83
CA GLY A 33 12.78 5.56 -5.47
C GLY A 33 12.77 5.46 -7.00
N VAL A 34 11.61 5.30 -7.62
CA VAL A 34 11.41 5.39 -9.08
C VAL A 34 10.69 6.69 -9.37
N THR A 35 11.20 7.51 -10.28
CA THR A 35 10.70 8.85 -10.58
C THR A 35 10.61 9.09 -12.09
N GLY A 36 10.01 10.20 -12.50
CA GLY A 36 9.95 10.67 -13.87
C GLY A 36 9.25 9.69 -14.82
N GLU A 37 9.79 9.60 -16.04
CA GLU A 37 9.21 8.73 -17.08
C GLU A 37 9.22 7.24 -16.69
N ASN A 38 10.27 6.81 -15.97
CA ASN A 38 10.35 5.42 -15.50
C ASN A 38 9.23 5.06 -14.51
N LEU A 39 8.76 6.02 -13.70
CA LEU A 39 7.62 5.79 -12.81
C LEU A 39 6.34 5.50 -13.60
N VAL A 40 6.06 6.31 -14.63
CA VAL A 40 4.88 6.13 -15.48
C VAL A 40 4.93 4.80 -16.22
N LYS A 41 6.06 4.49 -16.87
CA LYS A 41 6.25 3.21 -17.56
C LYS A 41 6.17 2.00 -16.62
N THR A 42 6.67 2.14 -15.40
CA THR A 42 6.55 1.11 -14.36
C THR A 42 5.08 0.87 -14.00
N ALA A 43 4.32 1.95 -13.76
CA ALA A 43 2.90 1.84 -13.44
C ALA A 43 2.09 1.22 -14.61
N GLU A 44 2.40 1.58 -15.86
CA GLU A 44 1.80 0.98 -17.06
C GLU A 44 2.10 -0.51 -17.14
N ALA A 45 3.37 -0.91 -17.00
CA ALA A 45 3.78 -2.32 -17.04
C ALA A 45 3.12 -3.15 -15.94
N LEU A 46 3.03 -2.61 -14.72
CA LEU A 46 2.33 -3.28 -13.60
C LEU A 46 0.83 -3.39 -13.88
N TYR A 47 0.19 -2.36 -14.43
CA TYR A 47 -1.21 -2.40 -14.82
C TYR A 47 -1.49 -3.45 -15.90
N GLU A 48 -0.68 -3.51 -16.94
CA GLU A 48 -0.73 -4.54 -18.00
C GLU A 48 -0.51 -5.95 -17.44
N GLY A 49 0.28 -6.05 -16.37
CA GLY A 49 0.52 -7.28 -15.61
C GLY A 49 -0.60 -7.65 -14.63
N GLY A 50 -1.72 -6.89 -14.59
CA GLY A 50 -2.88 -7.20 -13.75
C GLY A 50 -2.89 -6.50 -12.38
N ILE A 51 -1.88 -5.73 -12.01
CA ILE A 51 -1.87 -4.95 -10.76
C ILE A 51 -2.90 -3.83 -10.83
N ARG A 52 -3.62 -3.62 -9.74
CA ARG A 52 -4.67 -2.60 -9.59
C ARG A 52 -4.49 -1.67 -8.40
N LEU A 53 -3.49 -1.95 -7.55
CA LEU A 53 -3.18 -1.19 -6.35
C LEU A 53 -1.69 -0.82 -6.36
N LEU A 54 -1.37 0.47 -6.30
CA LEU A 54 0.00 0.98 -6.39
C LEU A 54 0.29 1.92 -5.22
N GLU A 55 1.39 1.67 -4.50
CA GLU A 55 1.89 2.48 -3.40
C GLU A 55 3.10 3.29 -3.86
N ILE A 56 3.06 4.62 -3.73
CA ILE A 56 4.20 5.51 -3.93
C ILE A 56 4.75 5.92 -2.57
N THR A 57 6.00 5.57 -2.30
CA THR A 57 6.58 5.79 -0.97
C THR A 57 7.18 7.18 -0.81
N PHE A 58 6.91 7.83 0.34
CA PHE A 58 7.72 8.96 0.78
C PHE A 58 9.16 8.52 1.01
N ASP A 59 10.10 9.38 0.60
CA ASP A 59 11.53 9.16 0.83
C ASP A 59 11.96 9.78 2.16
N GLN A 60 12.53 8.96 3.05
CA GLN A 60 13.03 9.40 4.35
C GLN A 60 14.53 9.80 4.29
N THR A 61 15.18 9.64 3.12
CA THR A 61 16.59 10.02 2.92
C THR A 61 16.75 11.46 2.48
N GLY A 62 15.66 12.14 2.11
CA GLY A 62 15.64 13.51 1.62
C GLY A 62 16.05 13.70 0.16
N LYS A 63 16.21 12.61 -0.60
CA LYS A 63 16.54 12.68 -2.06
C LYS A 63 15.32 13.06 -2.90
N ILE A 64 14.14 12.69 -2.46
CA ILE A 64 12.85 13.03 -3.08
C ILE A 64 12.03 13.76 -2.01
N SER A 65 11.66 14.99 -2.27
CA SER A 65 10.87 15.80 -1.34
C SER A 65 9.42 15.28 -1.22
N ALA A 66 8.73 15.68 -0.16
CA ALA A 66 7.31 15.38 0.00
C ALA A 66 6.46 16.00 -1.11
N THR A 67 6.85 17.17 -1.62
CA THR A 67 6.19 17.82 -2.76
C THR A 67 6.35 17.01 -4.04
N GLU A 68 7.55 16.55 -4.38
CA GLU A 68 7.78 15.69 -5.54
C GLU A 68 7.02 14.36 -5.42
N THR A 69 6.95 13.79 -4.22
CA THR A 69 6.14 12.58 -3.98
C THR A 69 4.66 12.85 -4.23
N ALA A 70 4.13 13.99 -3.78
CA ALA A 70 2.75 14.41 -4.05
C ALA A 70 2.47 14.61 -5.55
N GLU A 71 3.40 15.23 -6.28
CA GLU A 71 3.29 15.41 -7.73
C GLU A 71 3.25 14.07 -8.46
N MET A 72 4.08 13.10 -8.07
CA MET A 72 4.07 11.74 -8.60
C MET A 72 2.73 11.04 -8.34
N ILE A 73 2.20 11.12 -7.12
CA ILE A 73 0.87 10.57 -6.76
C ILE A 73 -0.21 11.22 -7.62
N ALA A 74 -0.24 12.55 -7.71
CA ALA A 74 -1.25 13.29 -8.48
C ALA A 74 -1.21 12.95 -9.98
N ASP A 75 -0.01 12.79 -10.56
CA ASP A 75 0.14 12.40 -11.96
C ASP A 75 -0.42 10.98 -12.21
N LEU A 76 -0.07 10.03 -11.36
CA LEU A 76 -0.58 8.66 -11.46
C LEU A 76 -2.09 8.59 -11.23
N CYS A 77 -2.65 9.32 -10.26
CA CYS A 77 -4.09 9.40 -10.04
C CYS A 77 -4.83 9.88 -11.30
N ARG A 78 -4.30 10.90 -11.99
CA ARG A 78 -4.90 11.38 -13.25
C ARG A 78 -4.81 10.34 -14.37
N ARG A 79 -3.63 9.74 -14.57
CA ARG A 79 -3.37 8.79 -15.66
C ARG A 79 -4.15 7.50 -15.51
N PHE A 80 -4.32 7.03 -14.28
CA PHE A 80 -4.96 5.75 -13.97
C PHE A 80 -6.35 5.88 -13.36
N ALA A 81 -6.98 7.05 -13.51
CA ALA A 81 -8.34 7.30 -13.00
C ALA A 81 -9.31 6.17 -13.40
N GLY A 82 -9.97 5.55 -12.42
CA GLY A 82 -10.89 4.43 -12.63
C GLY A 82 -10.25 3.10 -13.05
N ARG A 83 -8.92 3.04 -13.15
CA ARG A 83 -8.17 1.84 -13.57
C ARG A 83 -7.32 1.22 -12.46
N MET A 84 -6.71 2.07 -11.63
CA MET A 84 -5.90 1.66 -10.47
C MET A 84 -6.22 2.55 -9.29
N ARG A 85 -6.08 2.00 -8.08
CA ARG A 85 -6.04 2.75 -6.83
C ARG A 85 -4.60 3.14 -6.52
N ILE A 86 -4.37 4.42 -6.27
CA ILE A 86 -3.04 4.93 -5.92
C ILE A 86 -3.04 5.31 -4.43
N GLY A 87 -2.06 4.83 -3.70
CA GLY A 87 -1.84 5.15 -2.30
C GLY A 87 -0.45 5.68 -2.01
N ALA A 88 -0.26 6.19 -0.81
CA ALA A 88 1.02 6.64 -0.30
C ALA A 88 1.60 5.64 0.71
N GLY A 89 2.91 5.41 0.64
CA GLY A 89 3.63 4.56 1.57
C GLY A 89 4.72 5.28 2.34
N THR A 90 5.19 4.63 3.39
CA THR A 90 6.17 5.21 4.32
C THR A 90 5.68 6.56 4.88
N VAL A 91 4.37 6.62 5.16
CA VAL A 91 3.72 7.79 5.74
C VAL A 91 3.99 7.79 7.24
N MET A 92 4.77 8.78 7.72
CA MET A 92 5.26 8.84 9.10
C MET A 92 4.64 9.97 9.92
N THR A 93 3.95 10.92 9.28
CA THR A 93 3.37 12.10 9.95
C THR A 93 1.99 12.44 9.40
N ALA A 94 1.15 13.09 10.22
CA ALA A 94 -0.14 13.61 9.76
C ALA A 94 0.00 14.65 8.65
N GLU A 95 1.13 15.35 8.54
CA GLU A 95 1.39 16.25 7.43
C GLU A 95 1.54 15.48 6.12
N GLN A 96 2.31 14.37 6.11
CA GLN A 96 2.43 13.51 4.94
C GLN A 96 1.08 12.90 4.55
N VAL A 97 0.22 12.56 5.51
CA VAL A 97 -1.17 12.13 5.22
C VAL A 97 -1.92 13.21 4.43
N ARG A 98 -1.90 14.46 4.93
CA ARG A 98 -2.58 15.59 4.25
C ARG A 98 -2.03 15.84 2.84
N ILE A 99 -0.70 15.81 2.71
CA ILE A 99 -0.01 16.00 1.43
C ILE A 99 -0.46 14.92 0.42
N ALA A 100 -0.40 13.65 0.82
CA ALA A 100 -0.77 12.53 -0.05
C ALA A 100 -2.28 12.54 -0.39
N PHE A 101 -3.15 12.80 0.58
CA PHE A 101 -4.59 12.86 0.37
C PHE A 101 -4.97 13.99 -0.61
N ASN A 102 -4.38 15.18 -0.46
CA ASN A 102 -4.61 16.30 -1.37
C ASN A 102 -4.09 16.03 -2.78
N ALA A 103 -3.10 15.16 -2.93
CA ALA A 103 -2.60 14.67 -4.22
C ALA A 103 -3.50 13.58 -4.84
N GLY A 104 -4.49 13.07 -4.11
CA GLY A 104 -5.45 12.09 -4.58
C GLY A 104 -5.18 10.65 -4.11
N ALA A 105 -4.24 10.43 -3.18
CA ALA A 105 -4.01 9.11 -2.60
C ALA A 105 -5.25 8.61 -1.84
N GLU A 106 -5.65 7.36 -2.12
CA GLU A 106 -6.86 6.75 -1.59
C GLU A 106 -6.59 5.90 -0.33
N TYR A 107 -5.34 5.52 -0.10
CA TYR A 107 -4.91 4.80 1.09
C TYR A 107 -3.52 5.23 1.55
N MET A 108 -3.28 5.10 2.87
CA MET A 108 -2.03 5.46 3.53
C MET A 108 -1.42 4.22 4.19
N ILE A 109 -0.17 3.92 3.86
CA ILE A 109 0.58 2.80 4.44
C ILE A 109 1.75 3.34 5.23
N SER A 110 1.84 2.93 6.51
CA SER A 110 2.93 3.30 7.42
C SER A 110 3.80 2.07 7.72
N PRO A 111 5.07 2.25 8.11
CA PRO A 111 5.89 1.14 8.60
C PRO A 111 5.62 0.81 10.07
N ASP A 112 4.93 1.67 10.81
CA ASP A 112 4.70 1.63 12.25
C ASP A 112 3.24 1.92 12.63
N THR A 113 2.94 1.78 13.92
CA THR A 113 1.62 2.06 14.50
C THR A 113 1.63 3.48 15.12
N SER A 114 1.51 4.50 14.28
CA SER A 114 1.38 5.88 14.72
C SER A 114 -0.08 6.28 14.86
N ARG A 115 -0.50 6.63 16.10
CA ARG A 115 -1.87 7.09 16.38
C ARG A 115 -2.24 8.32 15.54
N GLU A 116 -1.33 9.29 15.47
CA GLU A 116 -1.55 10.53 14.74
C GLU A 116 -1.80 10.30 13.25
N VAL A 117 -1.02 9.40 12.63
CA VAL A 117 -1.16 9.05 11.22
C VAL A 117 -2.48 8.31 10.97
N ILE A 118 -2.84 7.36 11.83
CA ILE A 118 -4.07 6.58 11.71
C ILE A 118 -5.30 7.48 11.83
N GLU A 119 -5.38 8.29 12.91
CA GLU A 119 -6.51 9.17 13.16
C GLU A 119 -6.67 10.23 12.07
N GLU A 120 -5.57 10.81 11.57
CA GLU A 120 -5.63 11.80 10.48
C GLU A 120 -6.08 11.16 9.16
N THR A 121 -5.61 9.94 8.85
CA THR A 121 -6.06 9.19 7.66
C THR A 121 -7.55 8.91 7.72
N CYS A 122 -8.04 8.43 8.86
CA CYS A 122 -9.46 8.16 9.08
C CYS A 122 -10.30 9.45 8.98
N ARG A 123 -9.83 10.55 9.58
CA ARG A 123 -10.51 11.86 9.55
C ARG A 123 -10.71 12.39 8.13
N LEU A 124 -9.78 12.09 7.23
CA LEU A 124 -9.86 12.49 5.81
C LEU A 124 -10.67 11.52 4.95
N GLY A 125 -11.07 10.35 5.48
CA GLY A 125 -11.83 9.36 4.73
C GLY A 125 -10.98 8.52 3.78
N ALA A 126 -9.66 8.45 3.99
CA ALA A 126 -8.79 7.52 3.29
C ALA A 126 -8.69 6.17 4.02
N VAL A 127 -8.24 5.12 3.33
CA VAL A 127 -7.99 3.80 3.93
C VAL A 127 -6.68 3.82 4.71
N SER A 128 -6.72 3.41 5.98
CA SER A 128 -5.56 3.38 6.89
C SER A 128 -4.98 1.96 6.99
N ILE A 129 -3.67 1.84 6.70
CA ILE A 129 -2.93 0.57 6.68
C ILE A 129 -1.61 0.73 7.48
N PRO A 130 -1.65 0.92 8.80
CA PRO A 130 -0.46 1.03 9.64
C PRO A 130 0.31 -0.29 9.75
N GLY A 131 1.62 -0.18 9.97
CA GLY A 131 2.52 -1.31 10.23
C GLY A 131 2.46 -1.76 11.67
N ALA A 132 2.57 -3.06 11.90
CA ALA A 132 2.65 -3.71 13.20
C ALA A 132 3.50 -4.98 13.14
N LEU A 133 4.15 -5.31 14.24
CA LEU A 133 4.93 -6.52 14.40
C LEU A 133 4.28 -7.46 15.43
N THR A 134 3.75 -6.93 16.52
CA THR A 134 3.25 -7.67 17.69
C THR A 134 1.73 -7.67 17.78
N PRO A 135 1.12 -8.64 18.50
CA PRO A 135 -0.33 -8.66 18.74
C PRO A 135 -0.85 -7.35 19.37
N THR A 136 -0.06 -6.73 20.27
CA THR A 136 -0.42 -5.47 20.90
C THR A 136 -0.50 -4.33 19.88
N GLU A 137 0.49 -4.22 18.99
CA GLU A 137 0.48 -3.21 17.93
C GLU A 137 -0.68 -3.42 16.97
N VAL A 138 -0.96 -4.68 16.57
CA VAL A 138 -2.10 -5.02 15.71
C VAL A 138 -3.43 -4.57 16.34
N ALA A 139 -3.66 -4.94 17.60
CA ALA A 139 -4.87 -4.56 18.32
C ALA A 139 -4.97 -3.04 18.53
N THR A 140 -3.85 -2.39 18.83
CA THR A 140 -3.76 -0.93 19.02
C THR A 140 -4.04 -0.18 17.73
N ALA A 141 -3.43 -0.60 16.60
CA ALA A 141 -3.69 -0.01 15.30
C ALA A 141 -5.18 -0.07 14.93
N TYR A 142 -5.80 -1.23 15.12
CA TYR A 142 -7.23 -1.42 14.88
C TYR A 142 -8.10 -0.56 15.81
N ALA A 143 -7.74 -0.45 17.09
CA ALA A 143 -8.45 0.39 18.05
C ALA A 143 -8.38 1.88 17.70
N TYR A 144 -7.32 2.33 17.02
CA TYR A 144 -7.20 3.71 16.51
C TYR A 144 -7.97 3.95 15.21
N GLY A 145 -8.56 2.90 14.61
CA GLY A 145 -9.41 3.01 13.43
C GLY A 145 -8.76 2.53 12.13
N ALA A 146 -7.67 1.77 12.19
CA ALA A 146 -7.08 1.17 10.98
C ALA A 146 -8.08 0.25 10.27
N ASP A 147 -8.16 0.35 8.94
CA ASP A 147 -9.01 -0.53 8.11
C ASP A 147 -8.35 -1.88 7.85
N PHE A 148 -7.03 -1.87 7.70
CA PHE A 148 -6.15 -3.04 7.61
C PHE A 148 -4.93 -2.82 8.49
N VAL A 149 -4.27 -3.91 8.88
CA VAL A 149 -2.96 -3.84 9.55
C VAL A 149 -1.91 -4.54 8.71
N LYS A 150 -0.85 -3.82 8.38
CA LYS A 150 0.32 -4.34 7.68
C LYS A 150 1.20 -5.10 8.67
N LEU A 151 1.24 -6.43 8.59
CA LEU A 151 2.25 -7.22 9.31
C LEU A 151 3.60 -7.04 8.61
N PHE A 152 4.57 -6.46 9.31
CA PHE A 152 5.87 -6.11 8.75
C PHE A 152 7.01 -6.27 9.77
N PRO A 153 8.12 -6.95 9.37
CA PRO A 153 8.36 -7.66 8.11
C PRO A 153 7.81 -9.11 8.13
N ALA A 154 6.80 -9.43 7.33
CA ALA A 154 6.05 -10.69 7.40
C ALA A 154 6.91 -11.93 7.06
N GLY A 155 7.82 -11.82 6.08
CA GLY A 155 8.69 -12.91 5.67
C GLY A 155 9.66 -13.35 6.77
N ASP A 156 10.19 -12.40 7.53
CA ASP A 156 11.10 -12.67 8.65
C ASP A 156 10.36 -13.29 9.85
N LEU A 157 9.10 -12.92 10.05
CA LEU A 157 8.23 -13.50 11.09
C LEU A 157 7.84 -14.95 10.78
N GLY A 158 7.65 -15.24 9.51
CA GLY A 158 7.25 -16.56 9.02
C GLY A 158 5.77 -16.90 9.27
N LEU A 159 5.29 -17.89 8.55
CA LEU A 159 3.88 -18.28 8.50
C LEU A 159 3.33 -18.75 9.86
N SER A 160 4.15 -19.42 10.65
CA SER A 160 3.76 -19.91 11.99
C SER A 160 3.41 -18.77 12.93
N TYR A 161 4.23 -17.71 12.95
CA TYR A 161 3.98 -16.52 13.75
C TYR A 161 2.68 -15.81 13.32
N ILE A 162 2.49 -15.65 12.01
CA ILE A 162 1.30 -15.00 11.45
C ILE A 162 0.03 -15.77 11.82
N LYS A 163 0.03 -17.11 11.72
CA LYS A 163 -1.09 -17.94 12.14
C LYS A 163 -1.40 -17.77 13.64
N SER A 164 -0.35 -17.66 14.47
CA SER A 164 -0.49 -17.46 15.92
C SER A 164 -1.11 -16.10 16.27
N ILE A 165 -0.72 -15.03 15.59
CA ILE A 165 -1.35 -13.71 15.76
C ILE A 165 -2.80 -13.72 15.27
N ARG A 166 -3.06 -14.31 14.11
CA ARG A 166 -4.41 -14.35 13.54
C ARG A 166 -5.42 -15.12 14.36
N ALA A 167 -5.00 -16.15 15.10
CA ALA A 167 -5.95 -16.97 15.88
C ALA A 167 -6.81 -16.13 16.83
N PRO A 168 -6.27 -15.30 17.74
CA PRO A 168 -7.06 -14.43 18.60
C PRO A 168 -7.56 -13.13 17.92
N LEU A 169 -6.96 -12.69 16.82
CA LEU A 169 -7.24 -11.40 16.16
C LEU A 169 -7.83 -11.60 14.75
N ALA A 170 -8.56 -12.69 14.51
CA ALA A 170 -9.11 -13.04 13.20
C ALA A 170 -10.08 -11.99 12.63
N HIS A 171 -10.68 -11.17 13.49
CA HIS A 171 -11.59 -10.08 13.11
C HIS A 171 -10.86 -8.85 12.53
N ILE A 172 -9.54 -8.75 12.69
CA ILE A 172 -8.72 -7.64 12.17
C ILE A 172 -8.21 -8.03 10.78
N PRO A 173 -8.54 -7.26 9.71
CA PRO A 173 -7.98 -7.48 8.39
C PRO A 173 -6.48 -7.19 8.37
N MET A 174 -5.66 -8.11 7.83
CA MET A 174 -4.21 -7.98 7.84
C MET A 174 -3.62 -8.21 6.45
N LEU A 175 -2.54 -7.50 6.14
CA LEU A 175 -1.75 -7.65 4.91
C LEU A 175 -0.33 -8.11 5.27
N ALA A 176 0.25 -9.06 4.52
CA ALA A 176 1.66 -9.40 4.66
C ALA A 176 2.54 -8.48 3.82
N VAL A 177 3.55 -7.87 4.42
CA VAL A 177 4.51 -7.00 3.72
C VAL A 177 5.93 -7.30 4.19
N GLY A 178 6.88 -7.26 3.24
CA GLY A 178 8.29 -7.58 3.51
C GLY A 178 8.57 -9.09 3.45
N GLY A 179 9.49 -9.48 2.57
CA GLY A 179 9.86 -10.88 2.38
C GLY A 179 8.83 -11.75 1.65
N VAL A 180 7.76 -11.14 1.12
CA VAL A 180 6.77 -11.84 0.28
C VAL A 180 7.28 -11.90 -1.17
N ASN A 181 7.16 -13.07 -1.79
CA ASN A 181 7.60 -13.34 -3.15
C ASN A 181 6.69 -14.40 -3.81
N GLU A 182 7.00 -14.76 -5.06
CA GLU A 182 6.21 -15.70 -5.86
C GLU A 182 6.08 -17.11 -5.27
N LYS A 183 6.97 -17.48 -4.33
CA LYS A 183 6.99 -18.82 -3.71
C LYS A 183 6.12 -18.91 -2.47
N ASN A 184 5.95 -17.79 -1.74
CA ASN A 184 5.25 -17.77 -0.46
C ASN A 184 3.94 -16.98 -0.46
N LEU A 185 3.64 -16.23 -1.52
CA LEU A 185 2.41 -15.44 -1.67
C LEU A 185 1.15 -16.26 -1.36
N GLY A 186 1.01 -17.43 -2.01
CA GLY A 186 -0.13 -18.31 -1.82
C GLY A 186 -0.30 -18.82 -0.40
N GLU A 187 0.81 -19.06 0.32
CA GLU A 187 0.79 -19.50 1.72
C GLU A 187 0.27 -18.39 2.65
N PHE A 188 0.71 -17.15 2.44
CA PHE A 188 0.23 -16.00 3.21
C PHE A 188 -1.26 -15.76 2.99
N LEU A 189 -1.74 -15.80 1.75
CA LEU A 189 -3.17 -15.66 1.45
C LEU A 189 -3.99 -16.82 2.05
N SER A 190 -3.48 -18.07 1.94
CA SER A 190 -4.11 -19.26 2.54
C SER A 190 -4.15 -19.21 4.08
N ALA A 191 -3.25 -18.47 4.71
CA ALA A 191 -3.31 -18.19 6.16
C ALA A 191 -4.43 -17.22 6.53
N GLY A 192 -5.20 -16.72 5.56
CA GLY A 192 -6.35 -15.84 5.75
C GLY A 192 -6.01 -14.36 5.80
N LEU A 193 -4.87 -13.94 5.28
CA LEU A 193 -4.56 -12.52 5.12
C LEU A 193 -5.38 -11.93 3.97
N SER A 194 -5.77 -10.67 4.11
CA SER A 194 -6.58 -9.95 3.11
C SER A 194 -5.82 -9.63 1.83
N GLY A 195 -4.48 -9.60 1.90
CA GLY A 195 -3.61 -9.33 0.76
C GLY A 195 -2.15 -9.23 1.16
N VAL A 196 -1.34 -8.74 0.24
CA VAL A 196 0.11 -8.59 0.38
C VAL A 196 0.60 -7.27 -0.20
N GLY A 197 1.71 -6.75 0.34
CA GLY A 197 2.47 -5.68 -0.26
C GLY A 197 3.80 -6.20 -0.82
N LEU A 198 4.03 -5.97 -2.11
CA LEU A 198 5.19 -6.46 -2.84
C LEU A 198 6.08 -5.28 -3.28
N GLY A 199 7.32 -5.26 -2.79
CA GLY A 199 8.34 -4.28 -3.18
C GLY A 199 9.21 -4.78 -4.32
N SER A 200 10.51 -4.93 -4.06
CA SER A 200 11.55 -5.28 -5.05
C SER A 200 11.32 -6.60 -5.80
N GLY A 201 10.49 -7.49 -5.28
CA GLY A 201 10.13 -8.74 -5.94
C GLY A 201 9.36 -8.50 -7.24
N ILE A 202 8.41 -7.56 -7.23
CA ILE A 202 7.58 -7.22 -8.40
C ILE A 202 8.04 -5.92 -9.07
N VAL A 203 8.45 -4.90 -8.29
CA VAL A 203 9.01 -3.65 -8.80
C VAL A 203 10.53 -3.82 -8.95
N ASN A 204 10.93 -4.56 -9.99
CA ASN A 204 12.32 -4.94 -10.20
C ASN A 204 13.14 -3.79 -10.79
N LYS A 205 13.98 -3.19 -9.93
CA LYS A 205 14.79 -2.04 -10.32
C LYS A 205 15.71 -2.29 -11.51
N LYS A 206 16.27 -3.49 -11.65
CA LYS A 206 17.15 -3.81 -12.79
C LYS A 206 16.40 -3.79 -14.11
N LEU A 207 15.18 -4.31 -14.16
CA LEU A 207 14.32 -4.26 -15.34
C LEU A 207 13.96 -2.82 -15.69
N ILE A 208 13.62 -2.01 -14.70
CA ILE A 208 13.27 -0.59 -14.86
C ILE A 208 14.47 0.21 -15.39
N ASP A 209 15.64 0.06 -14.78
CA ASP A 209 16.86 0.77 -15.17
C ASP A 209 17.33 0.38 -16.60
N ASN A 210 17.04 -0.86 -17.02
CA ASN A 210 17.35 -1.34 -18.38
C ASN A 210 16.23 -0.99 -19.40
N GLY A 211 15.12 -0.40 -18.97
CA GLY A 211 13.97 -0.10 -19.84
C GLY A 211 13.18 -1.35 -20.29
N ASP A 212 13.35 -2.50 -19.63
CA ASP A 212 12.68 -3.75 -19.97
C ASP A 212 11.30 -3.85 -19.27
N PHE A 213 10.38 -3.01 -19.69
CA PHE A 213 9.03 -2.97 -19.15
C PHE A 213 8.18 -4.17 -19.59
N ALA A 214 8.52 -4.82 -20.70
CA ALA A 214 7.86 -6.05 -21.13
C ALA A 214 8.15 -7.20 -20.14
N ALA A 215 9.40 -7.37 -19.71
CA ALA A 215 9.75 -8.32 -18.67
C ALA A 215 9.12 -7.96 -17.32
N LEU A 216 8.98 -6.68 -16.99
CA LEU A 216 8.30 -6.22 -15.78
C LEU A 216 6.80 -6.61 -15.81
N THR A 217 6.13 -6.44 -16.95
CA THR A 217 4.74 -6.90 -17.16
C THR A 217 4.61 -8.42 -16.99
N ALA A 218 5.53 -9.19 -17.59
CA ALA A 218 5.53 -10.65 -17.46
C ALA A 218 5.74 -11.09 -16.00
N LEU A 219 6.65 -10.42 -15.29
CA LEU A 219 6.87 -10.66 -13.85
C LEU A 219 5.61 -10.36 -13.04
N ALA A 220 4.93 -9.25 -13.29
CA ALA A 220 3.69 -8.89 -12.58
C ALA A 220 2.59 -9.94 -12.80
N LYS A 221 2.45 -10.49 -14.02
CA LYS A 221 1.50 -11.56 -14.33
C LYS A 221 1.75 -12.81 -13.49
N GLN A 222 3.01 -13.21 -13.28
CA GLN A 222 3.35 -14.38 -12.45
C GLN A 222 2.81 -14.27 -11.01
N TYR A 223 2.67 -13.05 -10.48
CA TYR A 223 2.05 -12.82 -9.18
C TYR A 223 0.53 -12.77 -9.26
N THR A 224 -0.03 -12.05 -10.24
CA THR A 224 -1.48 -11.86 -10.34
C THR A 224 -2.23 -13.13 -10.76
N GLU A 225 -1.59 -14.07 -11.42
CA GLU A 225 -2.15 -15.38 -11.77
C GLU A 225 -2.27 -16.33 -10.56
N GLN A 226 -1.74 -15.96 -9.38
CA GLN A 226 -1.81 -16.76 -8.15
C GLN A 226 -2.99 -16.37 -7.24
N ILE A 227 -3.80 -15.37 -7.61
CA ILE A 227 -4.87 -14.83 -6.75
C ILE A 227 -6.26 -14.94 -7.36
#